data_6872fcc48e0f50f40fbb6e73cccf0ced
#
_entry.id   6872fcc48e0f50f40fbb6e73cccf0ced
#
_cell.length_a   1.000
_cell.length_b   1.000
_cell.length_c   1.000
_cell.angle_alpha   90.00
_cell.angle_beta   90.00
_cell.angle_gamma   90.00
#
_symmetry.space_group_name_H-M   'P 1'
#
loop_
_entity.id
_entity.type
_entity.pdbx_description
1 polymer ?
#
loop_
_entity_poly.entity_id
_entity_poly.type
_entity_poly.pdbx_seq_one_letter_code
_entity_poly.pdbx_strand_id
1 'polypeptide(L)'
;MEQLKLTCLHDKHVVLGAKMSPFGGFDMPIEYSSIKEEHTAVREACGVFDVSHMGEIFVSGPDAEKFVNHIFTNDITGAPQGKIYYGIMCYPNGGSVDDLLVYAMGEGKYLLVVNASNIDKDHAWIVEQSKGYDVVIDNQSDYYGQVAVQGPKSEEIVGRLLGLAVSDLAFYTFKEIAVEGETIIASRTGYTGEDGFELYGSHTYINKVWDALITSGEALPCGLGCRDTLRFEVALPLYGHELSDDITPLEAGLGIFVKLDKEEFIGKSALAEQKAIGLKKKIVGIELLDRAIPRAGYPIEVEGEEIGTVTTGYHCLSVDKSVCMALIDARYSALETPVEIRIRKKTFAGKVVKKKFYQKNYKK
;
A
#
# COMPACT_ATOMS: atom_id res chain seq x y z
N MET A 1 14.44 -11.11 22.11
CA MET A 1 13.61 -10.14 21.36
C MET A 1 14.51 -9.62 20.25
N GLU A 2 14.11 -9.74 19.02
CA GLU A 2 14.82 -9.10 17.90
C GLU A 2 14.85 -7.59 18.12
N GLN A 3 16.00 -6.97 17.86
CA GLN A 3 16.13 -5.52 17.96
C GLN A 3 15.39 -4.89 16.76
N LEU A 4 14.39 -4.04 17.05
CA LEU A 4 13.66 -3.33 16.00
C LEU A 4 14.57 -2.35 15.27
N LYS A 5 14.41 -2.24 13.96
CA LYS A 5 15.04 -1.19 13.14
C LYS A 5 14.40 0.16 13.48
N LEU A 6 15.15 1.24 13.29
CA LEU A 6 14.69 2.62 13.49
C LEU A 6 14.74 3.34 12.14
N THR A 7 13.70 4.13 11.83
CA THR A 7 13.74 5.03 10.67
C THR A 7 14.63 6.25 10.97
N CYS A 8 14.98 7.00 9.93
CA CYS A 8 15.73 8.26 10.10
C CYS A 8 14.95 9.35 10.85
N LEU A 9 13.65 9.17 11.05
CA LEU A 9 12.75 10.11 11.75
C LEU A 9 12.37 9.62 13.16
N HIS A 10 12.81 8.44 13.60
CA HIS A 10 12.40 7.80 14.85
C HIS A 10 12.48 8.74 16.07
N ASP A 11 13.62 9.41 16.27
CA ASP A 11 13.82 10.29 17.42
C ASP A 11 12.84 11.48 17.41
N LYS A 12 12.45 11.96 16.23
CA LYS A 12 11.46 13.03 16.08
C LYS A 12 10.06 12.56 16.49
N HIS A 13 9.71 11.31 16.20
CA HIS A 13 8.44 10.73 16.65
C HIS A 13 8.38 10.65 18.18
N VAL A 14 9.47 10.20 18.81
CA VAL A 14 9.58 10.14 20.27
C VAL A 14 9.46 11.54 20.90
N VAL A 15 10.15 12.55 20.32
CA VAL A 15 10.09 13.95 20.78
C VAL A 15 8.69 14.53 20.66
N LEU A 16 7.95 14.17 19.60
CA LEU A 16 6.56 14.58 19.39
C LEU A 16 5.56 13.83 20.29
N GLY A 17 6.03 12.87 21.12
CA GLY A 17 5.19 12.10 22.02
C GLY A 17 4.35 11.03 21.33
N ALA A 18 4.78 10.55 20.16
CA ALA A 18 4.09 9.51 19.45
C ALA A 18 4.02 8.21 20.27
N LYS A 19 2.92 7.50 20.16
CA LYS A 19 2.79 6.13 20.66
C LYS A 19 3.45 5.18 19.69
N MET A 20 4.62 4.65 20.08
CA MET A 20 5.42 3.76 19.26
C MET A 20 4.96 2.30 19.38
N SER A 21 5.12 1.51 18.30
CA SER A 21 4.81 0.09 18.27
C SER A 21 5.59 -0.64 17.16
N PRO A 22 5.92 -1.92 17.34
CA PRO A 22 6.53 -2.73 16.29
C PRO A 22 5.62 -2.84 15.05
N PHE A 23 6.20 -2.58 13.88
CA PHE A 23 5.55 -2.77 12.59
C PHE A 23 6.60 -3.06 11.50
N GLY A 24 6.44 -4.17 10.76
CA GLY A 24 7.33 -4.54 9.65
C GLY A 24 8.82 -4.66 10.04
N GLY A 25 9.11 -5.01 11.30
CA GLY A 25 10.49 -5.07 11.82
C GLY A 25 11.04 -3.73 12.34
N PHE A 26 10.26 -2.65 12.26
CA PHE A 26 10.63 -1.31 12.73
C PHE A 26 9.84 -0.89 13.97
N ASP A 27 10.40 0.05 14.76
CA ASP A 27 9.67 0.78 15.81
C ASP A 27 9.03 2.03 15.19
N MET A 28 7.70 2.01 15.04
CA MET A 28 6.94 2.98 14.23
C MET A 28 5.89 3.72 15.06
N PRO A 29 5.57 4.99 14.71
CA PRO A 29 4.51 5.73 15.34
C PRO A 29 3.13 5.17 14.91
N ILE A 30 2.31 4.77 15.90
CA ILE A 30 0.92 4.34 15.66
C ILE A 30 -0.03 5.53 15.64
N GLU A 31 0.14 6.47 16.56
CA GLU A 31 -0.62 7.71 16.66
C GLU A 31 0.17 8.78 17.42
N TYR A 32 -0.14 10.05 17.18
CA TYR A 32 0.41 11.20 17.91
C TYR A 32 -0.67 11.87 18.78
N SER A 33 -1.76 12.34 18.18
CA SER A 33 -2.89 12.93 18.89
C SER A 33 -4.00 11.88 19.11
N SER A 34 -4.66 11.50 18.04
CA SER A 34 -5.57 10.36 17.99
C SER A 34 -5.78 9.92 16.54
N ILE A 35 -6.04 8.62 16.33
CA ILE A 35 -6.33 8.07 15.01
C ILE A 35 -7.43 8.87 14.30
N LYS A 36 -8.47 9.32 15.05
CA LYS A 36 -9.59 10.08 14.49
C LYS A 36 -9.18 11.47 14.00
N GLU A 37 -8.42 12.22 14.80
CA GLU A 37 -7.96 13.56 14.43
C GLU A 37 -7.01 13.51 13.24
N GLU A 38 -6.07 12.58 13.25
CA GLU A 38 -5.12 12.36 12.16
C GLU A 38 -5.85 11.96 10.86
N HIS A 39 -6.80 11.03 10.95
CA HIS A 39 -7.64 10.63 9.82
C HIS A 39 -8.41 11.82 9.24
N THR A 40 -9.03 12.64 10.09
CA THR A 40 -9.78 13.83 9.68
C THR A 40 -8.86 14.86 9.02
N ALA A 41 -7.65 15.07 9.57
CA ALA A 41 -6.67 16.00 8.99
C ALA A 41 -6.30 15.58 7.56
N VAL A 42 -6.10 14.28 7.28
CA VAL A 42 -5.83 13.80 5.92
C VAL A 42 -7.03 13.97 5.00
N ARG A 43 -8.25 13.74 5.47
CA ARG A 43 -9.47 13.91 4.66
C ARG A 43 -9.78 15.37 4.34
N GLU A 44 -9.50 16.31 5.24
CA GLU A 44 -9.98 17.70 5.15
C GLU A 44 -8.86 18.73 4.90
N ALA A 45 -7.60 18.38 5.21
CA ALA A 45 -6.48 19.30 5.14
C ALA A 45 -5.21 18.63 4.61
N CYS A 46 -4.27 18.29 5.51
CA CYS A 46 -3.02 17.64 5.18
C CYS A 46 -2.46 16.85 6.36
N GLY A 47 -2.07 15.62 6.13
CA GLY A 47 -1.28 14.80 7.05
C GLY A 47 0.07 14.43 6.44
N VAL A 48 1.06 14.21 7.31
CA VAL A 48 2.37 13.69 6.91
C VAL A 48 2.70 12.41 7.66
N PHE A 49 3.11 11.40 6.92
CA PHE A 49 3.49 10.07 7.43
C PHE A 49 4.98 9.83 7.20
N ASP A 50 5.65 9.29 8.21
CA ASP A 50 6.91 8.59 7.98
C ASP A 50 6.61 7.23 7.34
N VAL A 51 7.14 7.01 6.16
CA VAL A 51 7.06 5.74 5.44
C VAL A 51 8.45 5.24 5.04
N SER A 52 9.51 5.75 5.73
CA SER A 52 10.92 5.36 5.53
C SER A 52 11.23 3.90 5.92
N HIS A 53 10.22 3.15 6.36
CA HIS A 53 10.32 1.72 6.60
C HIS A 53 10.07 0.89 5.33
N MET A 54 9.61 1.50 4.25
CA MET A 54 9.45 0.81 2.95
C MET A 54 10.81 0.43 2.36
N GLY A 55 10.81 -0.45 1.35
CA GLY A 55 12.05 -0.88 0.68
C GLY A 55 12.15 -0.29 -0.72
N GLU A 56 13.37 0.15 -1.09
CA GLU A 56 13.71 0.71 -2.40
C GLU A 56 14.76 -0.16 -3.08
N ILE A 57 14.30 -0.97 -4.05
CA ILE A 57 15.15 -1.89 -4.82
C ILE A 57 15.26 -1.40 -6.26
N PHE A 58 16.48 -1.07 -6.69
CA PHE A 58 16.73 -0.68 -8.08
C PHE A 58 17.06 -1.89 -8.92
N VAL A 59 16.51 -1.92 -10.14
CA VAL A 59 16.82 -2.87 -11.19
C VAL A 59 17.29 -2.09 -12.38
N SER A 60 18.50 -2.39 -12.88
CA SER A 60 19.07 -1.73 -14.07
C SER A 60 19.82 -2.69 -14.95
N GLY A 61 19.95 -2.36 -16.23
CA GLY A 61 20.70 -3.16 -17.20
C GLY A 61 19.95 -3.39 -18.51
N PRO A 62 20.60 -4.00 -19.49
CA PRO A 62 20.02 -4.25 -20.81
C PRO A 62 18.70 -5.05 -20.78
N ASP A 63 18.59 -6.00 -19.86
CA ASP A 63 17.40 -6.85 -19.71
C ASP A 63 16.41 -6.35 -18.64
N ALA A 64 16.58 -5.15 -18.07
CA ALA A 64 15.80 -4.68 -16.93
C ALA A 64 14.28 -4.63 -17.21
N GLU A 65 13.84 -4.12 -18.36
CA GLU A 65 12.42 -4.10 -18.73
C GLU A 65 11.86 -5.53 -18.82
N LYS A 66 12.56 -6.41 -19.51
CA LYS A 66 12.16 -7.80 -19.68
C LYS A 66 12.08 -8.53 -18.34
N PHE A 67 13.09 -8.34 -17.49
CA PHE A 67 13.15 -8.95 -16.16
C PHE A 67 12.05 -8.44 -15.24
N VAL A 68 11.86 -7.10 -15.14
CA VAL A 68 10.78 -6.55 -14.31
C VAL A 68 9.41 -7.01 -14.81
N ASN A 69 9.20 -7.07 -16.15
CA ASN A 69 7.98 -7.65 -16.69
C ASN A 69 7.82 -9.14 -16.34
N HIS A 70 8.90 -9.90 -16.23
CA HIS A 70 8.87 -11.32 -15.86
C HIS A 70 8.40 -11.54 -14.42
N ILE A 71 8.80 -10.68 -13.49
CA ILE A 71 8.46 -10.82 -12.07
C ILE A 71 7.19 -10.07 -11.65
N PHE A 72 6.58 -9.29 -12.53
CA PHE A 72 5.51 -8.33 -12.22
C PHE A 72 4.25 -8.62 -13.04
N THR A 73 3.09 -8.64 -12.41
CA THR A 73 1.82 -8.99 -13.06
C THR A 73 1.29 -7.91 -14.01
N ASN A 74 1.61 -6.63 -13.77
CA ASN A 74 1.23 -5.55 -14.67
C ASN A 74 2.20 -5.47 -15.85
N ASP A 75 1.87 -4.72 -16.90
CA ASP A 75 2.68 -4.55 -18.09
C ASP A 75 3.40 -3.20 -18.05
N ILE A 76 4.73 -3.23 -18.12
CA ILE A 76 5.59 -2.05 -18.17
C ILE A 76 6.33 -1.94 -19.52
N THR A 77 5.94 -2.73 -20.51
CA THR A 77 6.59 -2.72 -21.83
C THR A 77 6.53 -1.32 -22.46
N GLY A 78 7.67 -0.78 -22.81
CA GLY A 78 7.79 0.58 -23.35
C GLY A 78 7.32 1.67 -22.38
N ALA A 79 7.39 1.45 -21.07
CA ALA A 79 6.97 2.40 -20.05
C ALA A 79 7.72 3.74 -20.21
N PRO A 80 7.02 4.88 -20.36
CA PRO A 80 7.68 6.17 -20.45
C PRO A 80 8.32 6.53 -19.11
N GLN A 81 9.48 7.18 -19.17
CA GLN A 81 10.14 7.73 -17.99
C GLN A 81 9.18 8.63 -17.19
N GLY A 82 9.21 8.53 -15.87
CA GLY A 82 8.34 9.27 -14.97
C GLY A 82 6.99 8.60 -14.71
N LYS A 83 6.70 7.44 -15.31
CA LYS A 83 5.47 6.67 -15.05
C LYS A 83 5.65 5.68 -13.91
N ILE A 84 4.57 5.50 -13.13
CA ILE A 84 4.50 4.53 -12.03
C ILE A 84 3.42 3.49 -12.34
N TYR A 85 3.71 2.25 -12.00
CA TYR A 85 2.80 1.11 -12.14
C TYR A 85 2.64 0.40 -10.80
N TYR A 86 1.39 0.10 -10.43
CA TYR A 86 1.10 -0.81 -9.33
C TYR A 86 0.86 -2.21 -9.87
N GLY A 87 1.33 -3.20 -9.18
CA GLY A 87 1.07 -4.60 -9.49
C GLY A 87 1.61 -5.53 -8.42
N ILE A 88 1.66 -6.82 -8.72
CA ILE A 88 1.97 -7.85 -7.76
C ILE A 88 3.13 -8.71 -8.30
N MET A 89 4.05 -9.12 -7.44
CA MET A 89 4.93 -10.26 -7.68
C MET A 89 4.22 -11.52 -7.20
N CYS A 90 4.22 -12.57 -8.01
CA CYS A 90 3.55 -13.83 -7.70
C CYS A 90 4.51 -15.01 -7.63
N TYR A 91 4.17 -15.99 -6.80
CA TYR A 91 4.74 -17.33 -6.87
C TYR A 91 4.20 -18.08 -8.10
N PRO A 92 4.86 -19.18 -8.54
CA PRO A 92 4.38 -19.98 -9.66
C PRO A 92 2.95 -20.53 -9.48
N ASN A 93 2.49 -20.73 -8.26
CA ASN A 93 1.13 -21.17 -7.92
C ASN A 93 0.08 -20.03 -7.94
N GLY A 94 0.50 -18.78 -8.22
CA GLY A 94 -0.37 -17.60 -8.28
C GLY A 94 -0.56 -16.88 -6.95
N GLY A 95 -0.04 -17.40 -5.82
CA GLY A 95 -0.01 -16.69 -4.54
C GLY A 95 0.86 -15.43 -4.64
N SER A 96 0.62 -14.45 -3.78
CA SER A 96 1.31 -13.17 -3.85
C SER A 96 2.62 -13.19 -3.06
N VAL A 97 3.74 -12.87 -3.73
CA VAL A 97 5.02 -12.61 -3.06
C VAL A 97 4.95 -11.28 -2.34
N ASP A 98 4.57 -10.23 -3.07
CA ASP A 98 4.28 -8.88 -2.53
C ASP A 98 3.48 -8.06 -3.55
N ASP A 99 2.86 -6.96 -3.10
CA ASP A 99 2.35 -5.90 -3.95
C ASP A 99 3.27 -4.68 -3.88
N LEU A 100 3.54 -4.06 -5.02
CA LEU A 100 4.57 -3.04 -5.12
C LEU A 100 4.25 -1.97 -6.16
N LEU A 101 4.98 -0.85 -6.06
CA LEU A 101 5.06 0.16 -7.10
C LEU A 101 6.35 -0.02 -7.92
N VAL A 102 6.23 0.06 -9.23
CA VAL A 102 7.35 0.08 -10.18
C VAL A 102 7.42 1.45 -10.83
N TYR A 103 8.54 2.14 -10.62
CA TYR A 103 8.84 3.45 -11.17
C TYR A 103 9.73 3.28 -12.40
N ALA A 104 9.29 3.75 -13.56
CA ALA A 104 10.08 3.76 -14.80
C ALA A 104 11.05 4.96 -14.78
N MET A 105 12.31 4.71 -14.34
CA MET A 105 13.34 5.75 -14.19
C MET A 105 13.96 6.21 -15.53
N GLY A 106 13.70 5.47 -16.63
CA GLY A 106 14.31 5.67 -17.92
C GLY A 106 15.63 4.91 -18.07
N GLU A 107 16.15 4.84 -19.31
CA GLU A 107 17.45 4.25 -19.64
C GLU A 107 17.65 2.80 -19.10
N GLY A 108 16.59 1.98 -19.12
CA GLY A 108 16.65 0.61 -18.61
C GLY A 108 16.83 0.51 -17.10
N LYS A 109 16.34 1.51 -16.35
CA LYS A 109 16.37 1.55 -14.89
C LYS A 109 14.96 1.63 -14.31
N TYR A 110 14.69 0.82 -13.31
CA TYR A 110 13.43 0.77 -12.56
C TYR A 110 13.69 0.83 -11.06
N LEU A 111 12.81 1.51 -10.32
CA LEU A 111 12.77 1.47 -8.86
C LEU A 111 11.52 0.67 -8.46
N LEU A 112 11.72 -0.35 -7.65
CA LEU A 112 10.68 -1.18 -7.03
C LEU A 112 10.54 -0.76 -5.58
N VAL A 113 9.35 -0.26 -5.21
CA VAL A 113 9.04 0.12 -3.83
C VAL A 113 8.20 -0.99 -3.22
N VAL A 114 8.76 -1.71 -2.25
CA VAL A 114 8.22 -2.93 -1.64
C VAL A 114 7.79 -2.72 -0.19
N ASN A 115 6.93 -3.61 0.33
CA ASN A 115 6.44 -3.52 1.69
C ASN A 115 7.53 -3.79 2.74
N ALA A 116 7.52 -3.03 3.83
CA ALA A 116 8.52 -3.06 4.91
C ALA A 116 8.81 -4.46 5.46
N SER A 117 7.77 -5.23 5.77
CA SER A 117 7.91 -6.58 6.31
C SER A 117 8.49 -7.60 5.31
N ASN A 118 8.55 -7.25 4.04
CA ASN A 118 8.91 -8.12 2.93
C ASN A 118 10.28 -7.79 2.30
N ILE A 119 10.95 -6.70 2.70
CA ILE A 119 12.18 -6.21 2.05
C ILE A 119 13.21 -7.32 1.82
N ASP A 120 13.57 -8.05 2.87
CA ASP A 120 14.60 -9.10 2.78
C ASP A 120 14.12 -10.30 1.94
N LYS A 121 12.86 -10.69 2.11
CA LYS A 121 12.21 -11.76 1.32
C LYS A 121 12.17 -11.38 -0.17
N ASP A 122 11.69 -10.18 -0.47
CA ASP A 122 11.51 -9.69 -1.83
C ASP A 122 12.84 -9.48 -2.54
N HIS A 123 13.82 -8.88 -1.85
CA HIS A 123 15.16 -8.75 -2.40
C HIS A 123 15.78 -10.12 -2.74
N ALA A 124 15.71 -11.08 -1.80
CA ALA A 124 16.24 -12.42 -2.06
C ALA A 124 15.50 -13.12 -3.21
N TRP A 125 14.18 -12.95 -3.30
CA TRP A 125 13.36 -13.51 -4.37
C TRP A 125 13.69 -12.86 -5.72
N ILE A 126 13.81 -11.52 -5.79
CA ILE A 126 14.18 -10.78 -7.00
C ILE A 126 15.57 -11.23 -7.49
N VAL A 127 16.56 -11.34 -6.59
CA VAL A 127 17.90 -11.82 -6.94
C VAL A 127 17.86 -13.26 -7.47
N GLU A 128 17.06 -14.15 -6.87
CA GLU A 128 16.92 -15.52 -7.37
C GLU A 128 16.32 -15.57 -8.77
N GLN A 129 15.29 -14.75 -9.04
CA GLN A 129 14.62 -14.71 -10.35
C GLN A 129 15.44 -13.96 -11.42
N SER A 130 16.46 -13.18 -11.05
CA SER A 130 17.29 -12.45 -12.01
C SER A 130 18.32 -13.32 -12.73
N LYS A 131 18.46 -14.58 -12.33
CA LYS A 131 19.42 -15.51 -12.97
C LYS A 131 19.12 -15.69 -14.46
N GLY A 132 20.11 -15.41 -15.30
CA GLY A 132 19.99 -15.49 -16.76
C GLY A 132 19.56 -14.18 -17.43
N TYR A 133 19.37 -13.10 -16.69
CA TYR A 133 19.15 -11.76 -17.19
C TYR A 133 20.40 -10.90 -16.97
N ASP A 134 20.69 -10.02 -17.92
CA ASP A 134 21.77 -9.02 -17.80
C ASP A 134 21.23 -7.79 -17.05
N VAL A 135 21.15 -7.93 -15.71
CA VAL A 135 20.61 -6.91 -14.80
C VAL A 135 21.47 -6.79 -13.53
N VAL A 136 21.47 -5.59 -12.96
CA VAL A 136 22.01 -5.29 -11.64
C VAL A 136 20.84 -5.02 -10.70
N ILE A 137 20.82 -5.72 -9.56
CA ILE A 137 19.85 -5.52 -8.47
C ILE A 137 20.59 -4.80 -7.34
N ASP A 138 20.08 -3.63 -6.96
CA ASP A 138 20.71 -2.78 -5.94
C ASP A 138 19.66 -2.37 -4.90
N ASN A 139 19.78 -2.94 -3.70
CA ASN A 139 18.89 -2.60 -2.58
C ASN A 139 19.42 -1.36 -1.86
N GLN A 140 18.75 -0.24 -2.04
CA GLN A 140 19.08 1.05 -1.43
C GLN A 140 18.15 1.45 -0.29
N SER A 141 17.39 0.53 0.29
CA SER A 141 16.42 0.79 1.36
C SER A 141 17.04 1.49 2.58
N ASP A 142 18.31 1.19 2.90
CA ASP A 142 19.01 1.84 4.02
C ASP A 142 19.49 3.28 3.69
N TYR A 143 19.48 3.68 2.41
CA TYR A 143 19.89 5.02 1.99
C TYR A 143 18.71 5.99 1.98
N TYR A 144 17.54 5.53 1.51
CA TYR A 144 16.36 6.37 1.36
C TYR A 144 15.61 6.55 2.67
N GLY A 145 15.23 7.81 2.95
CA GLY A 145 14.07 8.09 3.77
C GLY A 145 12.89 8.44 2.87
N GLN A 146 11.71 8.23 3.36
CA GLN A 146 10.48 8.49 2.61
C GLN A 146 9.41 9.11 3.50
N VAL A 147 8.77 10.18 3.04
CA VAL A 147 7.58 10.75 3.67
C VAL A 147 6.42 10.82 2.70
N ALA A 148 5.21 10.57 3.19
CA ALA A 148 3.98 10.74 2.44
C ALA A 148 3.20 11.95 2.97
N VAL A 149 3.01 12.97 2.11
CA VAL A 149 2.26 14.21 2.40
C VAL A 149 0.91 14.10 1.71
N GLN A 150 -0.16 13.91 2.47
CA GLN A 150 -1.45 13.43 1.97
C GLN A 150 -2.61 14.32 2.41
N GLY A 151 -3.55 14.56 1.52
CA GLY A 151 -4.75 15.34 1.74
C GLY A 151 -4.97 16.45 0.71
N PRO A 152 -6.14 17.11 0.69
CA PRO A 152 -6.51 18.07 -0.36
C PRO A 152 -5.61 19.31 -0.43
N LYS A 153 -4.86 19.64 0.65
CA LYS A 153 -3.91 20.76 0.67
C LYS A 153 -2.46 20.35 0.38
N SER A 154 -2.18 19.08 0.13
CA SER A 154 -0.83 18.55 -0.04
C SER A 154 -0.05 19.24 -1.17
N GLU A 155 -0.67 19.48 -2.33
CA GLU A 155 -0.03 20.13 -3.47
C GLU A 155 0.45 21.56 -3.13
N GLU A 156 -0.42 22.35 -2.51
CA GLU A 156 -0.10 23.72 -2.09
C GLU A 156 1.04 23.71 -1.06
N ILE A 157 0.95 22.83 -0.05
CA ILE A 157 1.92 22.76 1.04
C ILE A 157 3.29 22.33 0.52
N VAL A 158 3.37 21.25 -0.27
CA VAL A 158 4.61 20.75 -0.86
C VAL A 158 5.23 21.81 -1.78
N GLY A 159 4.44 22.43 -2.65
CA GLY A 159 4.93 23.48 -3.55
C GLY A 159 5.47 24.69 -2.81
N ARG A 160 4.77 25.19 -1.81
CA ARG A 160 5.11 26.44 -1.11
C ARG A 160 6.17 26.25 -0.04
N LEU A 161 6.05 25.25 0.82
CA LEU A 161 6.98 25.05 1.95
C LEU A 161 8.29 24.42 1.53
N LEU A 162 8.25 23.48 0.59
CA LEU A 162 9.44 22.75 0.16
C LEU A 162 10.03 23.29 -1.15
N GLY A 163 9.35 24.23 -1.81
CA GLY A 163 9.79 24.80 -3.09
C GLY A 163 9.79 23.81 -4.24
N LEU A 164 9.04 22.69 -4.13
CA LEU A 164 9.03 21.64 -5.12
C LEU A 164 7.96 21.89 -6.19
N ALA A 165 8.37 21.91 -7.46
CA ALA A 165 7.45 22.08 -8.59
C ALA A 165 6.72 20.77 -8.88
N VAL A 166 5.64 20.47 -8.14
CA VAL A 166 4.89 19.20 -8.22
C VAL A 166 3.50 19.34 -8.87
N SER A 167 3.05 20.55 -9.18
CA SER A 167 1.69 20.83 -9.69
C SER A 167 1.40 20.23 -11.07
N ASP A 168 2.43 19.96 -11.87
CA ASP A 168 2.35 19.32 -13.19
C ASP A 168 2.42 17.79 -13.14
N LEU A 169 2.66 17.18 -11.98
CA LEU A 169 2.61 15.73 -11.82
C LEU A 169 1.17 15.24 -11.91
N ALA A 170 0.91 14.32 -12.84
CA ALA A 170 -0.33 13.56 -12.89
C ALA A 170 -0.30 12.42 -11.85
N PHE A 171 -1.46 11.91 -11.49
CA PHE A 171 -1.56 10.75 -10.60
C PHE A 171 -0.83 9.53 -11.18
N TYR A 172 -0.04 8.84 -10.36
CA TYR A 172 0.87 7.76 -10.76
C TYR A 172 1.95 8.20 -11.75
N THR A 173 2.49 9.40 -11.51
CA THR A 173 3.75 9.86 -12.14
C THR A 173 4.70 10.41 -11.09
N PHE A 174 5.97 10.49 -11.43
CA PHE A 174 7.02 11.06 -10.60
C PHE A 174 8.00 11.89 -11.44
N LYS A 175 8.82 12.65 -10.76
CA LYS A 175 10.02 13.26 -11.33
C LYS A 175 11.17 13.23 -10.32
N GLU A 176 12.36 13.22 -10.87
CA GLU A 176 13.59 13.48 -10.12
C GLU A 176 13.83 14.99 -10.08
N ILE A 177 14.09 15.54 -8.90
CA ILE A 177 14.27 16.96 -8.67
C ILE A 177 15.62 17.18 -8.00
N ALA A 178 16.47 18.03 -8.59
CA ALA A 178 17.71 18.44 -7.96
C ALA A 178 17.43 19.46 -6.85
N VAL A 179 17.82 19.15 -5.61
CA VAL A 179 17.63 20.00 -4.44
C VAL A 179 18.89 19.95 -3.58
N GLU A 180 19.46 21.11 -3.26
CA GLU A 180 20.61 21.25 -2.34
C GLU A 180 21.82 20.32 -2.65
N GLY A 181 22.02 19.97 -3.92
CA GLY A 181 23.14 19.12 -4.36
C GLY A 181 22.87 17.62 -4.36
N GLU A 182 21.66 17.19 -4.03
CA GLU A 182 21.19 15.81 -4.19
C GLU A 182 20.00 15.73 -5.15
N THR A 183 19.70 14.52 -5.61
CA THR A 183 18.51 14.23 -6.42
C THR A 183 17.48 13.51 -5.54
N ILE A 184 16.29 14.07 -5.45
CA ILE A 184 15.16 13.47 -4.77
C ILE A 184 14.13 12.97 -5.77
N ILE A 185 13.31 12.00 -5.36
CA ILE A 185 12.16 11.54 -6.14
C ILE A 185 10.91 12.14 -5.51
N ALA A 186 10.10 12.83 -6.31
CA ALA A 186 8.77 13.31 -5.91
C ALA A 186 7.72 12.63 -6.78
N SER A 187 6.84 11.86 -6.18
CA SER A 187 5.75 11.15 -6.87
C SER A 187 4.38 11.62 -6.41
N ARG A 188 3.42 11.64 -7.34
CA ARG A 188 2.01 11.87 -6.99
C ARG A 188 1.33 10.53 -6.77
N THR A 189 1.58 9.97 -5.62
CA THR A 189 1.12 8.68 -5.12
C THR A 189 0.68 8.79 -3.67
N GLY A 190 0.11 7.73 -3.12
CA GLY A 190 -0.29 7.65 -1.74
C GLY A 190 -1.20 6.46 -1.44
N TYR A 191 -1.44 6.24 -0.16
CA TYR A 191 -2.15 5.08 0.37
C TYR A 191 -3.38 5.49 1.21
N THR A 192 -3.98 6.64 0.88
CA THR A 192 -5.03 7.25 1.69
C THR A 192 -6.38 7.40 0.99
N GLY A 193 -6.37 7.39 -0.34
CA GLY A 193 -7.54 7.72 -1.15
C GLY A 193 -7.73 9.22 -1.39
N GLU A 194 -6.92 10.06 -0.75
CA GLU A 194 -6.82 11.49 -1.03
C GLU A 194 -5.66 11.79 -1.99
N ASP A 195 -5.64 13.00 -2.54
CA ASP A 195 -4.50 13.50 -3.29
C ASP A 195 -3.28 13.64 -2.40
N GLY A 196 -2.09 13.45 -2.94
CA GLY A 196 -0.88 13.53 -2.15
C GLY A 196 0.39 13.20 -2.91
N PHE A 197 1.50 13.36 -2.19
CA PHE A 197 2.85 13.15 -2.72
C PHE A 197 3.65 12.27 -1.78
N GLU A 198 4.51 11.44 -2.36
CA GLU A 198 5.54 10.71 -1.65
C GLU A 198 6.89 11.25 -2.09
N LEU A 199 7.73 11.61 -1.12
CA LEU A 199 9.05 12.22 -1.31
C LEU A 199 10.10 11.26 -0.80
N TYR A 200 11.06 10.94 -1.65
CA TYR A 200 12.19 10.05 -1.36
C TYR A 200 13.49 10.84 -1.47
N GLY A 201 14.38 10.68 -0.52
CA GLY A 201 15.67 11.34 -0.53
C GLY A 201 16.60 10.78 0.55
N SER A 202 17.79 11.37 0.68
CA SER A 202 18.69 11.01 1.77
C SER A 202 18.02 11.22 3.13
N HIS A 203 18.48 10.49 4.14
CA HIS A 203 18.02 10.70 5.53
C HIS A 203 18.14 12.16 5.97
N THR A 204 19.20 12.86 5.53
CA THR A 204 19.39 14.29 5.84
C THR A 204 18.30 15.15 5.22
N TYR A 205 17.97 14.92 3.96
CA TYR A 205 16.92 15.67 3.27
C TYR A 205 15.54 15.40 3.88
N ILE A 206 15.20 14.14 4.12
CA ILE A 206 13.90 13.77 4.70
C ILE A 206 13.72 14.35 6.11
N ASN A 207 14.78 14.42 6.90
CA ASN A 207 14.74 15.10 8.18
C ASN A 207 14.40 16.60 8.04
N LYS A 208 14.96 17.30 7.05
CA LYS A 208 14.63 18.71 6.76
C LYS A 208 13.19 18.88 6.29
N VAL A 209 12.72 18.01 5.41
CA VAL A 209 11.33 17.99 4.93
C VAL A 209 10.36 17.81 6.09
N TRP A 210 10.60 16.83 6.95
CA TRP A 210 9.80 16.59 8.15
C TRP A 210 9.74 17.84 9.05
N ASP A 211 10.90 18.42 9.38
CA ASP A 211 10.96 19.60 10.23
C ASP A 211 10.20 20.80 9.63
N ALA A 212 10.35 21.03 8.32
CA ALA A 212 9.64 22.12 7.65
C ALA A 212 8.12 21.92 7.72
N LEU A 213 7.62 20.71 7.46
CA LEU A 213 6.20 20.40 7.50
C LEU A 213 5.63 20.51 8.91
N ILE A 214 6.29 19.93 9.91
CA ILE A 214 5.80 19.94 11.30
C ILE A 214 5.87 21.35 11.90
N THR A 215 6.97 22.08 11.68
CA THR A 215 7.13 23.44 12.22
C THR A 215 6.13 24.42 11.62
N SER A 216 5.69 24.21 10.38
CA SER A 216 4.66 25.05 9.76
C SER A 216 3.30 24.97 10.46
N GLY A 217 3.00 23.85 11.12
CA GLY A 217 1.69 23.57 11.70
C GLY A 217 0.58 23.30 10.66
N GLU A 218 0.92 23.20 9.36
CA GLU A 218 -0.04 23.03 8.28
C GLU A 218 -0.23 21.55 7.86
N ALA A 219 0.73 20.69 8.20
CA ALA A 219 0.64 19.24 8.04
C ALA A 219 0.66 18.57 9.42
N LEU A 220 -0.36 17.78 9.73
CA LEU A 220 -0.42 17.05 10.99
C LEU A 220 0.41 15.77 10.89
N PRO A 221 1.29 15.46 11.88
CA PRO A 221 1.95 14.16 11.90
C PRO A 221 0.91 13.05 12.12
N CYS A 222 0.97 12.02 11.29
CA CYS A 222 0.02 10.93 11.26
C CYS A 222 0.72 9.59 11.41
N GLY A 223 0.17 8.72 12.27
CA GLY A 223 0.70 7.41 12.54
C GLY A 223 0.09 6.29 11.69
N LEU A 224 0.61 5.07 11.87
CA LEU A 224 0.17 3.89 11.13
C LEU A 224 -1.29 3.51 11.41
N GLY A 225 -1.82 3.85 12.61
CA GLY A 225 -3.22 3.61 12.93
C GLY A 225 -4.17 4.40 12.02
N CYS A 226 -3.86 5.67 11.80
CA CYS A 226 -4.56 6.52 10.84
C CYS A 226 -4.36 6.02 9.38
N ARG A 227 -3.11 5.67 8.99
CA ARG A 227 -2.80 5.12 7.66
C ARG A 227 -3.67 3.89 7.36
N ASP A 228 -3.85 2.99 8.33
CA ASP A 228 -4.64 1.77 8.13
C ASP A 228 -6.14 2.06 7.99
N THR A 229 -6.70 2.98 8.77
CA THR A 229 -8.11 3.37 8.60
C THR A 229 -8.38 4.05 7.25
N LEU A 230 -7.47 4.91 6.78
CA LEU A 230 -7.59 5.61 5.50
C LEU A 230 -7.54 4.66 4.30
N ARG A 231 -6.53 3.78 4.24
CA ARG A 231 -6.37 2.82 3.13
C ARG A 231 -7.55 1.86 3.05
N PHE A 232 -8.02 1.39 4.23
CA PHE A 232 -9.13 0.46 4.35
C PHE A 232 -10.43 1.02 3.76
N GLU A 233 -10.77 2.27 4.05
CA GLU A 233 -11.99 2.92 3.57
C GLU A 233 -12.09 2.95 2.03
N VAL A 234 -10.95 2.97 1.34
CA VAL A 234 -10.87 3.00 -0.13
C VAL A 234 -10.47 1.66 -0.75
N ALA A 235 -10.45 0.61 0.07
CA ALA A 235 -10.14 -0.76 -0.31
C ALA A 235 -8.76 -0.92 -0.98
N LEU A 236 -7.74 -0.24 -0.46
CA LEU A 236 -6.35 -0.56 -0.78
C LEU A 236 -5.91 -1.76 0.06
N PRO A 237 -5.33 -2.80 -0.55
CA PRO A 237 -4.93 -4.01 0.17
C PRO A 237 -3.74 -3.74 1.08
N LEU A 238 -3.58 -4.57 2.10
CA LEU A 238 -2.38 -4.68 2.93
C LEU A 238 -1.87 -6.11 2.85
N TYR A 239 -0.58 -6.29 2.53
CA TYR A 239 0.05 -7.60 2.56
C TYR A 239 -0.01 -8.21 3.97
N GLY A 240 -0.30 -9.50 4.06
CA GLY A 240 -0.61 -10.19 5.31
C GLY A 240 -2.09 -10.12 5.73
N HIS A 241 -2.92 -9.34 5.00
CA HIS A 241 -4.35 -9.20 5.22
C HIS A 241 -5.16 -9.60 3.98
N GLU A 242 -5.16 -8.76 2.95
CA GLU A 242 -5.87 -9.00 1.68
C GLU A 242 -5.01 -9.72 0.64
N LEU A 243 -3.71 -9.75 0.82
CA LEU A 243 -2.72 -10.46 0.00
C LEU A 243 -1.81 -11.29 0.91
N SER A 244 -1.40 -12.46 0.43
CA SER A 244 -0.45 -13.35 1.10
C SER A 244 0.05 -14.42 0.13
N ASP A 245 0.94 -15.29 0.59
CA ASP A 245 1.40 -16.46 -0.17
C ASP A 245 0.25 -17.35 -0.64
N ASP A 246 -0.88 -17.36 0.10
CA ASP A 246 -2.06 -18.19 -0.16
C ASP A 246 -3.22 -17.43 -0.81
N ILE A 247 -3.11 -16.11 -0.97
CA ILE A 247 -4.16 -15.28 -1.59
C ILE A 247 -3.65 -14.74 -2.91
N THR A 248 -4.34 -15.07 -3.99
CA THR A 248 -4.00 -14.58 -5.32
C THR A 248 -4.49 -13.15 -5.55
N PRO A 249 -3.87 -12.39 -6.45
CA PRO A 249 -4.36 -11.05 -6.80
C PRO A 249 -5.78 -11.07 -7.41
N LEU A 250 -6.20 -12.19 -7.99
CA LEU A 250 -7.57 -12.33 -8.52
C LEU A 250 -8.58 -12.46 -7.37
N GLU A 251 -8.30 -13.26 -6.35
CA GLU A 251 -9.12 -13.40 -5.14
C GLU A 251 -9.20 -12.08 -4.36
N ALA A 252 -8.09 -11.32 -4.31
CA ALA A 252 -8.04 -9.98 -3.74
C ALA A 252 -8.85 -8.94 -4.54
N GLY A 253 -9.28 -9.30 -5.77
CA GLY A 253 -10.02 -8.41 -6.67
C GLY A 253 -9.14 -7.34 -7.31
N LEU A 254 -7.86 -7.65 -7.53
CA LEU A 254 -6.84 -6.83 -8.17
C LEU A 254 -6.59 -7.23 -9.62
N GLY A 255 -7.51 -7.98 -10.23
CA GLY A 255 -7.38 -8.50 -11.59
C GLY A 255 -7.12 -7.44 -12.68
N ILE A 256 -7.44 -6.16 -12.44
CA ILE A 256 -7.11 -5.06 -13.35
C ILE A 256 -5.58 -4.87 -13.51
N PHE A 257 -4.80 -5.26 -12.50
CA PHE A 257 -3.34 -5.18 -12.49
C PHE A 257 -2.66 -6.50 -12.91
N VAL A 258 -3.46 -7.52 -13.32
CA VAL A 258 -2.96 -8.80 -13.81
C VAL A 258 -3.18 -8.87 -15.32
N LYS A 259 -2.12 -8.64 -16.09
CA LYS A 259 -2.15 -8.59 -17.57
C LYS A 259 -1.88 -9.98 -18.15
N LEU A 260 -2.93 -10.82 -18.20
CA LEU A 260 -2.83 -12.18 -18.72
C LEU A 260 -2.57 -12.26 -20.24
N ASP A 261 -2.73 -11.17 -20.95
CA ASP A 261 -2.40 -11.00 -22.38
C ASP A 261 -0.90 -10.74 -22.63
N LYS A 262 -0.15 -10.38 -21.60
CA LYS A 262 1.32 -10.29 -21.62
C LYS A 262 1.97 -11.62 -22.04
N GLU A 263 3.16 -11.58 -22.65
CA GLU A 263 3.85 -12.78 -23.13
C GLU A 263 4.07 -13.79 -21.99
N GLU A 264 4.74 -13.38 -20.91
CA GLU A 264 5.00 -14.25 -19.76
C GLU A 264 5.23 -13.42 -18.47
N PHE A 265 4.86 -14.00 -17.33
CA PHE A 265 5.28 -13.57 -16.00
C PHE A 265 5.08 -14.72 -14.99
N ILE A 266 5.80 -14.70 -13.88
CA ILE A 266 5.72 -15.75 -12.87
C ILE A 266 4.32 -15.80 -12.27
N GLY A 267 3.68 -16.99 -12.29
CA GLY A 267 2.31 -17.21 -11.82
C GLY A 267 1.23 -17.05 -12.90
N LYS A 268 1.57 -16.60 -14.13
CA LYS A 268 0.60 -16.38 -15.21
C LYS A 268 -0.29 -17.60 -15.47
N SER A 269 0.29 -18.79 -15.62
CA SER A 269 -0.45 -20.02 -15.93
C SER A 269 -1.49 -20.35 -14.85
N ALA A 270 -1.08 -20.26 -13.56
CA ALA A 270 -1.98 -20.52 -12.43
C ALA A 270 -3.13 -19.51 -12.37
N LEU A 271 -2.82 -18.20 -12.57
CA LEU A 271 -3.83 -17.15 -12.58
C LEU A 271 -4.77 -17.23 -13.78
N ALA A 272 -4.27 -17.65 -14.96
CA ALA A 272 -5.10 -17.87 -16.14
C ALA A 272 -6.05 -19.05 -15.94
N GLU A 273 -5.58 -20.15 -15.38
CA GLU A 273 -6.39 -21.30 -14.99
C GLU A 273 -7.44 -20.91 -13.97
N GLN A 274 -7.05 -20.24 -12.89
CA GLN A 274 -7.98 -19.75 -11.85
C GLN A 274 -9.09 -18.87 -12.43
N LYS A 275 -8.74 -17.98 -13.37
CA LYS A 275 -9.71 -17.12 -14.06
C LYS A 275 -10.67 -17.93 -14.93
N ALA A 276 -10.19 -18.98 -15.61
CA ALA A 276 -10.98 -19.82 -16.52
C ALA A 276 -11.99 -20.72 -15.77
N ILE A 277 -11.57 -21.32 -14.64
CA ILE A 277 -12.43 -22.17 -13.82
C ILE A 277 -13.34 -21.38 -12.84
N GLY A 278 -13.00 -20.11 -12.56
CA GLY A 278 -13.67 -19.28 -11.56
C GLY A 278 -13.00 -19.33 -10.20
N LEU A 279 -13.16 -18.26 -9.43
CA LEU A 279 -12.58 -18.12 -8.10
C LEU A 279 -13.32 -18.98 -7.09
N LYS A 280 -12.58 -19.69 -6.24
CA LYS A 280 -13.14 -20.42 -5.09
C LYS A 280 -13.39 -19.48 -3.91
N LYS A 281 -12.51 -18.50 -3.71
CA LYS A 281 -12.61 -17.47 -2.66
C LYS A 281 -12.53 -16.08 -3.27
N LYS A 282 -13.03 -15.09 -2.55
CA LYS A 282 -13.01 -13.70 -3.00
C LYS A 282 -13.03 -12.73 -1.83
N ILE A 283 -12.22 -11.67 -1.91
CA ILE A 283 -12.32 -10.54 -0.97
C ILE A 283 -13.55 -9.70 -1.33
N VAL A 284 -14.43 -9.55 -0.34
CA VAL A 284 -15.64 -8.73 -0.43
C VAL A 284 -15.68 -7.67 0.68
N GLY A 285 -16.52 -6.66 0.55
CA GLY A 285 -16.91 -5.80 1.67
C GLY A 285 -18.11 -6.40 2.40
N ILE A 286 -18.17 -6.23 3.72
CA ILE A 286 -19.34 -6.59 4.53
C ILE A 286 -19.66 -5.39 5.41
N GLU A 287 -20.95 -5.01 5.46
CA GLU A 287 -21.51 -4.02 6.39
C GLU A 287 -22.30 -4.74 7.47
N LEU A 288 -21.96 -4.49 8.75
CA LEU A 288 -22.76 -4.97 9.88
C LEU A 288 -23.98 -4.08 10.08
N LEU A 289 -25.07 -4.68 10.50
CA LEU A 289 -26.31 -3.96 10.86
C LEU A 289 -26.22 -3.32 12.25
N ASP A 290 -25.30 -3.79 13.08
CA ASP A 290 -25.06 -3.32 14.45
C ASP A 290 -23.70 -2.60 14.55
N ARG A 291 -23.51 -1.84 15.65
CA ARG A 291 -22.25 -1.12 15.95
C ARG A 291 -21.13 -2.01 16.52
N ALA A 292 -21.09 -3.30 16.20
CA ALA A 292 -19.97 -4.16 16.55
C ALA A 292 -18.78 -3.86 15.64
N ILE A 293 -17.54 -4.05 16.14
CA ILE A 293 -16.33 -3.82 15.36
C ILE A 293 -15.77 -5.16 14.90
N PRO A 294 -15.85 -5.49 13.61
CA PRO A 294 -15.26 -6.69 13.07
C PRO A 294 -13.73 -6.54 13.03
N ARG A 295 -12.99 -7.55 13.50
CA ARG A 295 -11.52 -7.54 13.49
C ARG A 295 -11.00 -8.69 12.64
N ALA A 296 -9.78 -8.55 12.13
CA ALA A 296 -9.09 -9.61 11.39
C ALA A 296 -9.15 -10.96 12.14
N GLY A 297 -9.40 -12.05 11.40
CA GLY A 297 -9.50 -13.40 11.91
C GLY A 297 -10.89 -13.77 12.47
N TYR A 298 -11.86 -12.87 12.53
CA TYR A 298 -13.22 -13.25 12.93
C TYR A 298 -13.91 -14.03 11.81
N PRO A 299 -14.54 -15.17 12.13
CA PRO A 299 -15.20 -16.01 11.14
C PRO A 299 -16.48 -15.37 10.61
N ILE A 300 -16.73 -15.59 9.32
CA ILE A 300 -17.95 -15.23 8.60
C ILE A 300 -18.78 -16.50 8.44
N GLU A 301 -20.06 -16.43 8.74
CA GLU A 301 -20.96 -17.56 8.73
C GLU A 301 -22.22 -17.29 7.89
N VAL A 302 -22.77 -18.36 7.31
CA VAL A 302 -24.11 -18.40 6.70
C VAL A 302 -24.80 -19.64 7.22
N GLU A 303 -25.97 -19.50 7.86
CA GLU A 303 -26.75 -20.60 8.45
C GLU A 303 -25.91 -21.49 9.40
N GLY A 304 -24.93 -20.88 10.12
CA GLY A 304 -24.06 -21.58 11.05
C GLY A 304 -22.86 -22.30 10.42
N GLU A 305 -22.69 -22.26 9.10
CA GLU A 305 -21.52 -22.75 8.38
C GLU A 305 -20.50 -21.63 8.18
N GLU A 306 -19.23 -21.86 8.55
CA GLU A 306 -18.16 -20.92 8.33
C GLU A 306 -17.79 -20.89 6.84
N ILE A 307 -17.92 -19.70 6.20
CA ILE A 307 -17.67 -19.47 4.78
C ILE A 307 -16.40 -18.67 4.51
N GLY A 308 -15.74 -18.16 5.54
CA GLY A 308 -14.53 -17.34 5.41
C GLY A 308 -14.20 -16.53 6.65
N THR A 309 -13.28 -15.57 6.51
CA THR A 309 -12.77 -14.78 7.63
C THR A 309 -12.62 -13.30 7.28
N VAL A 310 -12.75 -12.43 8.27
CA VAL A 310 -12.43 -11.01 8.17
C VAL A 310 -10.93 -10.84 7.96
N THR A 311 -10.53 -10.06 6.96
CA THR A 311 -9.13 -9.68 6.71
C THR A 311 -8.79 -8.36 7.38
N THR A 312 -9.63 -7.35 7.22
CA THR A 312 -9.51 -6.03 7.89
C THR A 312 -10.89 -5.50 8.21
N GLY A 313 -11.07 -4.90 9.40
CA GLY A 313 -12.37 -4.32 9.74
C GLY A 313 -12.33 -3.27 10.83
N TYR A 314 -13.18 -2.26 10.67
CA TYR A 314 -13.25 -1.07 11.50
C TYR A 314 -14.69 -0.55 11.63
N HIS A 315 -14.88 0.33 12.62
CA HIS A 315 -15.92 1.35 12.51
C HIS A 315 -15.32 2.49 11.66
N CYS A 316 -15.84 2.62 10.44
CA CYS A 316 -15.33 3.54 9.41
C CYS A 316 -15.62 4.99 9.81
N LEU A 317 -14.59 5.81 9.94
CA LEU A 317 -14.71 7.18 10.45
C LEU A 317 -15.41 8.11 9.47
N SER A 318 -15.13 7.97 8.17
CA SER A 318 -15.69 8.85 7.12
C SER A 318 -17.17 8.58 6.83
N VAL A 319 -17.70 7.38 7.13
CA VAL A 319 -19.07 6.97 6.76
C VAL A 319 -19.91 6.50 7.94
N ASP A 320 -19.36 6.52 9.17
CA ASP A 320 -20.03 6.13 10.43
C ASP A 320 -20.70 4.75 10.35
N LYS A 321 -19.99 3.75 9.79
CA LYS A 321 -20.47 2.38 9.61
C LYS A 321 -19.48 1.35 10.11
N SER A 322 -19.97 0.25 10.68
CA SER A 322 -19.14 -0.92 10.98
C SER A 322 -19.04 -1.81 9.76
N VAL A 323 -17.84 -1.86 9.17
CA VAL A 323 -17.57 -2.56 7.90
C VAL A 323 -16.27 -3.35 7.97
N CYS A 324 -16.15 -4.37 7.13
CA CYS A 324 -14.91 -5.10 6.96
C CYS A 324 -14.69 -5.52 5.50
N MET A 325 -13.44 -5.80 5.18
CA MET A 325 -13.06 -6.67 4.08
C MET A 325 -12.92 -8.10 4.61
N ALA A 326 -13.34 -9.08 3.84
CA ALA A 326 -13.31 -10.48 4.22
C ALA A 326 -13.04 -11.38 3.02
N LEU A 327 -12.22 -12.42 3.22
CA LEU A 327 -12.00 -13.48 2.25
C LEU A 327 -13.04 -14.57 2.50
N ILE A 328 -13.99 -14.71 1.60
CA ILE A 328 -15.10 -15.67 1.72
C ILE A 328 -15.19 -16.60 0.52
N ASP A 329 -15.90 -17.71 0.68
CA ASP A 329 -16.32 -18.58 -0.43
C ASP A 329 -17.05 -17.74 -1.49
N ALA A 330 -16.58 -17.82 -2.73
CA ALA A 330 -17.08 -17.01 -3.83
C ALA A 330 -18.58 -17.21 -4.13
N ARG A 331 -19.17 -18.35 -3.74
CA ARG A 331 -20.62 -18.62 -3.86
C ARG A 331 -21.48 -17.59 -3.12
N TYR A 332 -20.94 -16.99 -2.04
CA TYR A 332 -21.65 -16.01 -1.21
C TYR A 332 -21.24 -14.56 -1.49
N SER A 333 -20.45 -14.31 -2.57
CA SER A 333 -19.90 -12.98 -2.85
C SER A 333 -20.85 -12.00 -3.55
N ALA A 334 -22.08 -12.37 -3.82
CA ALA A 334 -23.08 -11.48 -4.43
C ALA A 334 -23.45 -10.33 -3.47
N LEU A 335 -23.64 -9.13 -4.03
CA LEU A 335 -24.09 -7.98 -3.22
C LEU A 335 -25.43 -8.27 -2.55
N GLU A 336 -25.63 -7.74 -1.35
CA GLU A 336 -26.81 -7.89 -0.48
C GLU A 336 -26.98 -9.32 0.09
N THR A 337 -26.05 -10.27 -0.18
CA THR A 337 -26.08 -11.59 0.45
C THR A 337 -25.99 -11.41 1.97
N PRO A 338 -26.98 -11.93 2.74
CA PRO A 338 -26.93 -11.89 4.19
C PRO A 338 -25.83 -12.82 4.71
N VAL A 339 -25.07 -12.34 5.67
CA VAL A 339 -24.00 -13.07 6.35
C VAL A 339 -23.99 -12.74 7.83
N GLU A 340 -23.31 -13.53 8.62
CA GLU A 340 -23.13 -13.28 10.05
C GLU A 340 -21.62 -13.24 10.37
N ILE A 341 -21.24 -12.35 11.30
CA ILE A 341 -19.85 -12.28 11.80
C ILE A 341 -19.85 -12.72 13.25
N ARG A 342 -19.11 -13.77 13.56
CA ARG A 342 -18.97 -14.26 14.93
C ARG A 342 -17.86 -13.47 15.65
N ILE A 343 -18.29 -12.58 16.54
CA ILE A 343 -17.39 -11.76 17.36
C ILE A 343 -17.37 -12.31 18.78
N ARG A 344 -16.32 -13.01 19.16
CA ARG A 344 -16.19 -13.72 20.43
C ARG A 344 -17.31 -14.78 20.58
N LYS A 345 -18.29 -14.53 21.49
CA LYS A 345 -19.41 -15.46 21.77
C LYS A 345 -20.75 -15.00 21.18
N LYS A 346 -20.76 -13.93 20.37
CA LYS A 346 -21.97 -13.37 19.77
C LYS A 346 -21.84 -13.33 18.26
N THR A 347 -22.96 -13.50 17.59
CA THR A 347 -23.08 -13.41 16.12
C THR A 347 -23.79 -12.11 15.80
N PHE A 348 -23.29 -11.38 14.81
CA PHE A 348 -23.82 -10.10 14.35
C PHE A 348 -24.19 -10.19 12.88
N ALA A 349 -25.43 -9.83 12.57
CA ALA A 349 -25.93 -9.84 11.21
C ALA A 349 -25.25 -8.74 10.37
N GLY A 350 -24.99 -9.07 9.13
CA GLY A 350 -24.42 -8.18 8.14
C GLY A 350 -24.83 -8.58 6.74
N LYS A 351 -24.33 -7.86 5.77
CA LYS A 351 -24.54 -8.15 4.35
C LYS A 351 -23.32 -7.83 3.52
N VAL A 352 -23.17 -8.54 2.41
CA VAL A 352 -22.12 -8.26 1.43
C VAL A 352 -22.40 -6.94 0.73
N VAL A 353 -21.39 -6.07 0.71
CA VAL A 353 -21.43 -4.74 0.07
C VAL A 353 -20.20 -4.54 -0.83
N LYS A 354 -20.17 -3.43 -1.58
CA LYS A 354 -18.95 -3.02 -2.29
C LYS A 354 -17.84 -2.72 -1.27
N LYS A 355 -16.62 -3.22 -1.51
CA LYS A 355 -15.49 -3.02 -0.61
C LYS A 355 -14.92 -1.59 -0.58
N LYS A 356 -15.25 -0.72 -1.53
CA LYS A 356 -14.94 0.72 -1.46
C LYS A 356 -16.02 1.40 -0.63
N PHE A 357 -15.69 1.70 0.63
CA PHE A 357 -16.62 2.31 1.58
C PHE A 357 -16.63 3.84 1.44
N TYR A 358 -15.51 4.43 1.02
CA TYR A 358 -15.33 5.87 0.81
C TYR A 358 -14.92 6.18 -0.63
N GLN A 359 -15.34 7.36 -1.15
CA GLN A 359 -15.02 7.80 -2.50
C GLN A 359 -13.61 8.39 -2.54
N LYS A 360 -12.77 7.88 -3.44
CA LYS A 360 -11.42 8.43 -3.68
C LYS A 360 -11.46 9.82 -4.31
N ASN A 361 -10.59 10.72 -3.83
CA ASN A 361 -10.51 12.13 -4.23
C ASN A 361 -9.14 12.46 -4.86
N TYR A 362 -8.62 11.57 -5.71
CA TYR A 362 -7.38 11.83 -6.43
C TYR A 362 -7.57 12.93 -7.47
N LYS A 363 -6.63 13.88 -7.54
CA LYS A 363 -6.53 14.79 -8.67
C LYS A 363 -5.98 14.01 -9.87
N LYS A 364 -6.70 14.03 -10.98
CA LYS A 364 -6.37 13.29 -12.22
C LYS A 364 -5.46 14.12 -13.11
#